data_48f6b51cbb5e71f57ae97b33c48eddc3
#
_entry.id   48f6b51cbb5e71f57ae97b33c48eddc3
#
_cell.length_a   1.000
_cell.length_b   1.000
_cell.length_c   1.000
_cell.angle_alpha   90.00
_cell.angle_beta   90.00
_cell.angle_gamma   90.00
#
_symmetry.space_group_name_H-M   'P 1'
#
loop_
_entity.id
_entity.type
_entity.pdbx_description
1 polymer ?
#
loop_
_entity_poly.entity_id
_entity_poly.type
_entity_poly.pdbx_seq_one_letter_code
_entity_poly.pdbx_strand_id
1 'polypeptide(L)'
;MSAALEMVNLAAGARENVVGNVASIGYGLAAIGPGVGVGIIFGNGTQALARQPEAAGLIRTNQIMGFAFCEALALIGIVMGFVYQ
;
A
#
# COMPACT_ATOMS: atom_id res chain seq x y z
N MET A 1 -34.80 17.92 20.70
CA MET A 1 -34.00 17.83 19.48
C MET A 1 -34.87 17.30 18.35
N SER A 2 -34.72 17.82 17.14
CA SER A 2 -35.55 17.38 16.02
C SER A 2 -35.11 16.00 15.51
N ALA A 3 -36.04 15.28 14.90
CA ALA A 3 -35.73 14.00 14.28
C ALA A 3 -34.67 14.15 13.17
N ALA A 4 -34.70 15.27 12.46
CA ALA A 4 -33.70 15.55 11.41
C ALA A 4 -32.30 15.63 12.02
N LEU A 5 -32.13 16.29 13.16
CA LEU A 5 -30.83 16.41 13.81
C LEU A 5 -30.35 15.06 14.34
N GLU A 6 -31.26 14.26 14.90
CA GLU A 6 -30.93 12.91 15.34
C GLU A 6 -30.46 12.04 14.16
N MET A 7 -31.12 12.13 13.03
CA MET A 7 -30.71 11.40 11.82
C MET A 7 -29.34 11.84 11.35
N VAL A 8 -29.05 13.15 11.39
CA VAL A 8 -27.72 13.65 11.00
C VAL A 8 -26.65 13.11 11.94
N ASN A 9 -26.93 13.10 13.24
CA ASN A 9 -25.97 12.58 14.23
C ASN A 9 -25.71 11.09 14.04
N LEU A 10 -26.77 10.30 13.78
CA LEU A 10 -26.61 8.88 13.52
C LEU A 10 -25.81 8.63 12.22
N ALA A 11 -26.11 9.41 11.19
CA ALA A 11 -25.39 9.30 9.92
C ALA A 11 -23.90 9.66 10.10
N ALA A 12 -23.62 10.70 10.90
CA ALA A 12 -22.24 11.08 11.17
C ALA A 12 -21.48 9.98 11.92
N GLY A 13 -22.13 9.36 12.93
CA GLY A 13 -21.53 8.26 13.66
C GLY A 13 -21.28 7.04 12.78
N ALA A 14 -22.24 6.71 11.91
CA ALA A 14 -22.09 5.62 10.97
C ALA A 14 -20.95 5.90 9.97
N ARG A 15 -20.83 7.14 9.51
CA ARG A 15 -19.73 7.54 8.61
C ARG A 15 -18.38 7.38 9.28
N GLU A 16 -18.24 7.75 10.54
CA GLU A 16 -16.98 7.59 11.27
C GLU A 16 -16.57 6.13 11.35
N ASN A 17 -17.51 5.22 11.65
CA ASN A 17 -17.23 3.79 11.68
C ASN A 17 -16.82 3.26 10.30
N VAL A 18 -17.53 3.67 9.26
CA VAL A 18 -17.23 3.26 7.90
C VAL A 18 -15.88 3.82 7.46
N VAL A 19 -15.55 5.06 7.81
CA VAL A 19 -14.27 5.67 7.45
C VAL A 19 -13.12 4.90 8.10
N GLY A 20 -13.23 4.50 9.36
CA GLY A 20 -12.22 3.68 10.01
C GLY A 20 -11.99 2.37 9.30
N ASN A 21 -13.07 1.67 8.94
CA ASN A 21 -12.98 0.40 8.21
C ASN A 21 -12.43 0.61 6.80
N VAL A 22 -12.86 1.67 6.13
CA VAL A 22 -12.39 1.99 4.77
C VAL A 22 -10.90 2.30 4.78
N ALA A 23 -10.40 3.00 5.81
CA ALA A 23 -8.97 3.28 5.91
C ALA A 23 -8.15 1.99 6.01
N SER A 24 -8.61 1.01 6.78
CA SER A 24 -7.95 -0.29 6.89
C SER A 24 -7.97 -1.05 5.56
N ILE A 25 -9.10 -1.05 4.88
CA ILE A 25 -9.24 -1.68 3.56
C ILE A 25 -8.35 -0.97 2.56
N GLY A 26 -8.34 0.36 2.58
CA GLY A 26 -7.52 1.17 1.68
C GLY A 26 -6.03 0.88 1.85
N TYR A 27 -5.56 0.75 3.09
CA TYR A 27 -4.17 0.37 3.35
C TYR A 27 -3.86 -1.02 2.81
N GLY A 28 -4.78 -1.99 3.04
CA GLY A 28 -4.61 -3.33 2.51
C GLY A 28 -4.49 -3.34 0.99
N LEU A 29 -5.35 -2.59 0.30
CA LEU A 29 -5.30 -2.47 -1.16
C LEU A 29 -4.01 -1.77 -1.62
N ALA A 30 -3.59 -0.73 -0.89
CA ALA A 30 -2.36 -0.01 -1.20
C ALA A 30 -1.12 -0.88 -1.03
N ALA A 31 -1.17 -1.89 -0.17
CA ALA A 31 -0.06 -2.81 0.06
C ALA A 31 0.02 -3.91 -1.01
N ILE A 32 -1.09 -4.25 -1.66
CA ILE A 32 -1.13 -5.30 -2.68
C ILE A 32 -0.23 -4.94 -3.86
N GLY A 33 -0.33 -3.73 -4.39
CA GLY A 33 0.49 -3.28 -5.52
C GLY A 33 1.99 -3.39 -5.23
N PRO A 34 2.48 -2.74 -4.17
CA PRO A 34 3.89 -2.87 -3.78
C PRO A 34 4.30 -4.31 -3.47
N GLY A 35 3.44 -5.10 -2.82
CA GLY A 35 3.73 -6.51 -2.54
C GLY A 35 3.94 -7.33 -3.80
N VAL A 36 3.05 -7.18 -4.78
CA VAL A 36 3.18 -7.84 -6.08
C VAL A 36 4.41 -7.33 -6.80
N GLY A 37 4.65 -6.01 -6.77
CA GLY A 37 5.81 -5.41 -7.43
C GLY A 37 7.12 -5.94 -6.87
N VAL A 38 7.27 -6.01 -5.56
CA VAL A 38 8.45 -6.58 -4.91
C VAL A 38 8.63 -8.04 -5.30
N GLY A 39 7.55 -8.82 -5.32
CA GLY A 39 7.60 -10.22 -5.74
C GLY A 39 8.11 -10.38 -7.17
N ILE A 40 7.63 -9.54 -8.09
CA ILE A 40 8.06 -9.57 -9.49
C ILE A 40 9.54 -9.17 -9.60
N ILE A 41 9.94 -8.11 -8.91
CA ILE A 41 11.32 -7.60 -8.95
C ILE A 41 12.28 -8.68 -8.46
N PHE A 42 12.03 -9.29 -7.31
CA PHE A 42 12.91 -10.29 -6.76
C PHE A 42 12.83 -11.61 -7.52
N GLY A 43 11.64 -12.01 -7.97
CA GLY A 43 11.49 -13.21 -8.78
C GLY A 43 12.25 -13.11 -10.10
N ASN A 44 12.03 -12.05 -10.85
CA ASN A 44 12.71 -11.85 -12.13
C ASN A 44 14.20 -11.59 -11.93
N GLY A 45 14.58 -10.87 -10.89
CA GLY A 45 15.97 -10.62 -10.57
C GLY A 45 16.73 -11.89 -10.24
N THR A 46 16.10 -12.80 -9.50
CA THR A 46 16.71 -14.11 -9.19
C THR A 46 16.94 -14.91 -10.47
N GLN A 47 15.98 -14.91 -11.39
CA GLN A 47 16.14 -15.58 -12.68
C GLN A 47 17.25 -14.94 -13.50
N ALA A 48 17.32 -13.61 -13.51
CA ALA A 48 18.36 -12.88 -14.23
C ALA A 48 19.74 -13.20 -13.67
N LEU A 49 19.86 -13.27 -12.33
CA LEU A 49 21.11 -13.67 -11.66
C LEU A 49 21.55 -15.07 -12.07
N ALA A 50 20.59 -15.99 -12.18
CA ALA A 50 20.90 -17.37 -12.59
C ALA A 50 21.41 -17.42 -14.03
N ARG A 51 20.91 -16.53 -14.91
CA ARG A 51 21.33 -16.48 -16.30
C ARG A 51 22.63 -15.70 -16.52
N GLN A 52 22.82 -14.64 -15.73
CA GLN A 52 23.97 -13.74 -15.86
C GLN A 52 24.58 -13.44 -14.50
N PRO A 53 25.28 -14.40 -13.90
CA PRO A 53 25.90 -14.19 -12.59
C PRO A 53 26.91 -13.04 -12.57
N GLU A 54 27.54 -12.76 -13.71
CA GLU A 54 28.51 -11.66 -13.83
C GLU A 54 27.86 -10.29 -13.68
N ALA A 55 26.54 -10.18 -13.86
CA ALA A 55 25.83 -8.93 -13.69
C ALA A 55 25.21 -8.79 -12.30
N ALA A 56 25.66 -9.58 -11.32
CA ALA A 56 25.05 -9.63 -9.98
C ALA A 56 24.97 -8.25 -9.32
N GLY A 57 26.02 -7.42 -9.42
CA GLY A 57 26.02 -6.09 -8.82
C GLY A 57 24.93 -5.19 -9.40
N LEU A 58 24.80 -5.17 -10.70
CA LEU A 58 23.78 -4.35 -11.37
C LEU A 58 22.37 -4.84 -11.06
N ILE A 59 22.17 -6.16 -11.07
CA ILE A 59 20.86 -6.75 -10.79
C ILE A 59 20.45 -6.45 -9.35
N ARG A 60 21.34 -6.61 -8.39
CA ARG A 60 21.02 -6.30 -6.99
C ARG A 60 20.72 -4.84 -6.78
N THR A 61 21.47 -3.94 -7.43
CA THR A 61 21.21 -2.52 -7.34
C THR A 61 19.79 -2.20 -7.85
N ASN A 62 19.41 -2.76 -8.98
CA ASN A 62 18.08 -2.57 -9.53
C ASN A 62 16.99 -3.14 -8.63
N GLN A 63 17.23 -4.32 -8.02
CA GLN A 63 16.30 -4.92 -7.09
C GLN A 63 16.07 -4.04 -5.87
N ILE A 64 17.13 -3.50 -5.28
CA ILE A 64 17.04 -2.64 -4.11
C ILE A 64 16.32 -1.33 -4.45
N MET A 65 16.62 -0.74 -5.59
CA MET A 65 15.92 0.47 -6.05
C MET A 65 14.44 0.21 -6.25
N GLY A 66 14.09 -0.87 -6.93
CA GLY A 66 12.70 -1.24 -7.15
C GLY A 66 11.98 -1.52 -5.85
N PHE A 67 12.62 -2.23 -4.93
CA PHE A 67 12.08 -2.48 -3.61
C PHE A 67 11.80 -1.17 -2.87
N ALA A 68 12.75 -0.23 -2.90
CA ALA A 68 12.59 1.05 -2.22
C ALA A 68 11.42 1.85 -2.78
N PHE A 69 11.22 1.88 -4.10
CA PHE A 69 10.09 2.56 -4.71
C PHE A 69 8.77 1.91 -4.33
N CYS A 70 8.69 0.58 -4.35
CA CYS A 70 7.48 -0.14 -3.94
C CYS A 70 7.14 0.11 -2.48
N GLU A 71 8.16 0.09 -1.61
CA GLU A 71 7.98 0.34 -0.18
C GLU A 71 7.52 1.78 0.08
N ALA A 72 8.03 2.73 -0.69
CA ALA A 72 7.60 4.12 -0.58
C ALA A 72 6.10 4.27 -0.88
N LEU A 73 5.59 3.56 -1.87
CA LEU A 73 4.16 3.58 -2.18
C LEU A 73 3.33 3.03 -1.02
N ALA A 74 3.80 1.95 -0.38
CA ALA A 74 3.12 1.38 0.78
C ALA A 74 3.11 2.36 1.95
N LEU A 75 4.22 3.05 2.19
CA LEU A 75 4.32 4.06 3.25
C LEU A 75 3.38 5.24 2.99
N ILE A 76 3.29 5.68 1.73
CA ILE A 76 2.34 6.72 1.35
C ILE A 76 0.91 6.24 1.63
N GLY A 77 0.59 4.99 1.34
CA GLY A 77 -0.72 4.42 1.64
C GLY A 77 -1.06 4.48 3.12
N ILE A 78 -0.08 4.19 3.99
CA ILE A 78 -0.27 4.30 5.45
C ILE A 78 -0.59 5.73 5.83
N VAL A 79 0.19 6.69 5.34
CA VAL A 79 0.02 8.11 5.65
C VAL A 79 -1.35 8.58 5.17
N MET A 80 -1.76 8.21 3.98
CA MET A 80 -3.06 8.61 3.43
C MET A 80 -4.21 8.03 4.24
N GLY A 81 -4.05 6.84 4.79
CA GLY A 81 -5.03 6.27 5.70
C GLY A 81 -5.27 7.15 6.92
N PHE A 82 -4.23 7.76 7.47
CA PHE A 82 -4.37 8.72 8.57
C PHE A 82 -4.97 10.04 8.12
N VAL A 83 -4.61 10.51 6.91
CA VAL A 83 -5.11 11.77 6.39
C VAL A 83 -6.62 11.73 6.18
N TYR A 84 -7.15 10.60 5.72
CA TYR A 84 -8.57 10.46 5.39
C TYR A 84 -9.43 9.95 6.54
N GLN A 85 -8.87 9.81 7.73
CA GLN A 85 -9.66 9.43 8.90
C GLN A 85 -10.61 10.52 9.39
#